data_83468a22f81f5efc0ea20b9aa97cb01a
#
_entry.id   83468a22f81f5efc0ea20b9aa97cb01a
#
_cell.length_a   1.000
_cell.length_b   1.000
_cell.length_c   1.000
_cell.angle_alpha   90.00
_cell.angle_beta   90.00
_cell.angle_gamma   90.00
#
_symmetry.space_group_name_H-M   'P 1'
#
loop_
_entity.id
_entity.type
_entity.pdbx_description
1 polymer ?
#
loop_
_entity_poly.entity_id
_entity_poly.type
_entity_poly.pdbx_seq_one_letter_code
_entity_poly.pdbx_strand_id
1 'polypeptide(L)'
;MTEAAPKRRLRCAIYTRKSSEEGLDMEFNSLDAQRESCEAYIASQKSEGWALVRDQYDDGGISGGTLERPGLKQLLADIEDGLVDVVVVYKIDRLSRSLMDFSKLVEVFDRNGVTFVSVTQSFNTTTSMGRLTLNILLSFAQFEREVTAERIRDKVKASRMKGMWMGGYVPLGYDVRDRKLVVNEQDAGSVRR
;
A
#
# COMPACT_ATOMS: atom_id res chain seq x y z
N MET A 1 -29.57 -34.83 -15.44
CA MET A 1 -28.32 -34.53 -14.73
C MET A 1 -27.66 -33.42 -15.50
N THR A 2 -27.81 -32.19 -15.04
CA THR A 2 -27.20 -31.00 -15.69
C THR A 2 -25.72 -30.98 -15.31
N GLU A 3 -24.85 -31.23 -16.27
CA GLU A 3 -23.41 -31.13 -16.15
C GLU A 3 -23.09 -29.65 -15.83
N ALA A 4 -22.58 -29.39 -14.62
CA ALA A 4 -22.21 -28.06 -14.21
C ALA A 4 -21.08 -27.57 -15.14
N ALA A 5 -21.27 -26.40 -15.78
CA ALA A 5 -20.25 -25.80 -16.62
C ALA A 5 -18.90 -25.72 -15.87
N PRO A 6 -17.76 -25.99 -16.52
CA PRO A 6 -16.46 -25.95 -15.85
C PRO A 6 -16.22 -24.56 -15.25
N LYS A 7 -16.03 -24.50 -13.94
CA LYS A 7 -15.71 -23.23 -13.26
C LYS A 7 -14.41 -22.64 -13.84
N ARG A 8 -14.42 -21.35 -14.11
CA ARG A 8 -13.23 -20.61 -14.59
C ARG A 8 -12.07 -20.88 -13.62
N ARG A 9 -10.91 -21.23 -14.15
CA ARG A 9 -9.68 -21.38 -13.37
C ARG A 9 -9.21 -20.00 -12.92
N LEU A 10 -9.08 -19.80 -11.62
CA LEU A 10 -8.59 -18.55 -11.00
C LEU A 10 -7.11 -18.71 -10.63
N ARG A 11 -6.27 -17.84 -11.16
CA ARG A 11 -4.82 -17.84 -10.96
C ARG A 11 -4.50 -17.11 -9.66
N CYS A 12 -4.01 -17.86 -8.66
CA CYS A 12 -3.74 -17.37 -7.32
C CYS A 12 -2.24 -17.11 -7.14
N ALA A 13 -1.87 -15.87 -6.86
CA ALA A 13 -0.52 -15.47 -6.48
C ALA A 13 -0.39 -15.41 -4.95
N ILE A 14 0.71 -15.93 -4.42
CA ILE A 14 1.04 -15.80 -2.99
C ILE A 14 2.10 -14.71 -2.86
N TYR A 15 1.84 -13.75 -1.97
CA TYR A 15 2.84 -12.76 -1.59
C TYR A 15 3.28 -12.98 -0.15
N THR A 16 4.59 -13.08 0.08
CA THR A 16 5.18 -13.23 1.42
C THR A 16 6.20 -12.13 1.69
N ARG A 17 6.33 -11.75 2.97
CA ARG A 17 7.31 -10.74 3.40
C ARG A 17 7.80 -11.01 4.82
N LYS A 18 9.10 -10.79 5.04
CA LYS A 18 9.72 -10.77 6.35
C LYS A 18 10.62 -9.53 6.46
N SER A 19 10.51 -8.76 7.55
CA SER A 19 11.44 -7.66 7.80
C SER A 19 12.69 -8.15 8.52
N SER A 20 13.81 -7.42 8.36
CA SER A 20 15.07 -7.69 9.08
C SER A 20 14.94 -7.50 10.60
N GLU A 21 13.96 -6.71 11.06
CA GLU A 21 13.72 -6.40 12.47
C GLU A 21 12.83 -7.44 13.18
N GLU A 22 12.14 -8.31 12.43
CA GLU A 22 11.36 -9.41 13.01
C GLU A 22 12.35 -10.49 13.44
N GLY A 23 12.67 -10.48 14.75
CA GLY A 23 13.66 -11.37 15.37
C GLY A 23 13.44 -12.84 15.07
N LEU A 24 14.54 -13.61 15.26
CA LEU A 24 14.68 -15.04 14.97
C LEU A 24 13.71 -15.97 15.75
N ASP A 25 12.90 -15.42 16.67
CA ASP A 25 12.19 -16.19 17.69
C ASP A 25 10.81 -16.75 17.31
N MET A 26 10.39 -16.64 16.04
CA MET A 26 9.14 -17.28 15.61
C MET A 26 9.33 -18.02 14.29
N GLU A 27 9.46 -19.35 14.36
CA GLU A 27 9.46 -20.27 13.22
C GLU A 27 8.26 -20.04 12.27
N PHE A 28 7.11 -19.63 12.82
CA PHE A 28 5.89 -19.32 12.07
C PHE A 28 5.95 -18.02 11.24
N ASN A 29 6.99 -17.20 11.36
CA ASN A 29 7.16 -15.96 10.58
C ASN A 29 8.13 -16.10 9.39
N SER A 30 8.64 -17.30 9.14
CA SER A 30 9.46 -17.56 7.96
C SER A 30 8.65 -17.36 6.66
N LEU A 31 9.32 -16.99 5.57
CA LEU A 31 8.66 -16.89 4.25
C LEU A 31 8.04 -18.22 3.86
N ASP A 32 8.72 -19.33 4.16
CA ASP A 32 8.25 -20.70 3.86
C ASP A 32 6.96 -21.05 4.62
N ALA A 33 6.88 -20.77 5.92
CA ALA A 33 5.69 -21.04 6.72
C ALA A 33 4.49 -20.19 6.26
N GLN A 34 4.72 -18.93 5.88
CA GLN A 34 3.67 -18.08 5.30
C GLN A 34 3.16 -18.66 3.98
N ARG A 35 4.09 -19.09 3.11
CA ARG A 35 3.79 -19.70 1.82
C ARG A 35 3.00 -20.99 2.00
N GLU A 36 3.47 -21.91 2.83
CA GLU A 36 2.81 -23.18 3.11
C GLU A 36 1.36 -22.97 3.57
N SER A 37 1.13 -22.03 4.49
CA SER A 37 -0.21 -21.68 4.95
C SER A 37 -1.11 -21.16 3.83
N CYS A 38 -0.56 -20.32 2.92
CA CYS A 38 -1.29 -19.80 1.77
C CYS A 38 -1.58 -20.89 0.73
N GLU A 39 -0.63 -21.79 0.48
CA GLU A 39 -0.79 -22.94 -0.42
C GLU A 39 -1.87 -23.89 0.08
N ALA A 40 -1.86 -24.21 1.38
CA ALA A 40 -2.90 -25.02 2.01
C ALA A 40 -4.29 -24.37 1.85
N TYR A 41 -4.38 -23.06 2.02
CA TYR A 41 -5.63 -22.33 1.81
C TYR A 41 -6.07 -22.39 0.34
N ILE A 42 -5.19 -22.15 -0.63
CA ILE A 42 -5.50 -22.25 -2.07
C ILE A 42 -5.96 -23.65 -2.41
N ALA A 43 -5.28 -24.68 -1.89
CA ALA A 43 -5.65 -26.09 -2.10
C ALA A 43 -7.04 -26.41 -1.58
N SER A 44 -7.45 -25.83 -0.43
CA SER A 44 -8.80 -25.98 0.12
C SER A 44 -9.90 -25.38 -0.79
N GLN A 45 -9.54 -24.39 -1.62
CA GLN A 45 -10.45 -23.72 -2.55
C GLN A 45 -10.41 -24.29 -3.99
N LYS A 46 -9.75 -25.44 -4.18
CA LYS A 46 -9.61 -26.09 -5.49
C LYS A 46 -10.97 -26.38 -6.17
N SER A 47 -11.99 -26.70 -5.40
CA SER A 47 -13.35 -26.89 -5.89
C SER A 47 -13.98 -25.60 -6.48
N GLU A 48 -13.48 -24.45 -6.09
CA GLU A 48 -13.86 -23.12 -6.64
C GLU A 48 -13.03 -22.71 -7.87
N GLY A 49 -12.13 -23.57 -8.33
CA GLY A 49 -11.29 -23.33 -9.51
C GLY A 49 -9.98 -22.63 -9.20
N TRP A 50 -9.58 -22.51 -7.94
CA TRP A 50 -8.34 -21.86 -7.56
C TRP A 50 -7.13 -22.68 -7.95
N ALA A 51 -6.12 -22.04 -8.53
CA ALA A 51 -4.87 -22.66 -8.94
C ALA A 51 -3.69 -21.72 -8.69
N LEU A 52 -2.69 -22.22 -7.97
CA LEU A 52 -1.46 -21.49 -7.70
C LEU A 52 -0.72 -21.17 -9.00
N VAL A 53 -0.23 -19.93 -9.15
CA VAL A 53 0.72 -19.54 -10.19
C VAL A 53 2.12 -20.07 -9.86
N ARG A 54 2.99 -20.20 -10.87
CA ARG A 54 4.36 -20.71 -10.67
C ARG A 54 5.32 -19.67 -10.10
N ASP A 55 5.04 -18.38 -10.36
CA ASP A 55 5.90 -17.29 -9.96
C ASP A 55 5.81 -17.06 -8.45
N GLN A 56 6.95 -16.67 -7.86
CA GLN A 56 7.09 -16.43 -6.43
C GLN A 56 7.32 -14.95 -6.20
N TYR A 57 6.51 -14.37 -5.30
CA TYR A 57 6.57 -12.95 -4.93
C TYR A 57 6.95 -12.82 -3.47
N ASP A 58 8.26 -12.88 -3.22
CA ASP A 58 8.83 -12.92 -1.87
C ASP A 58 9.73 -11.71 -1.61
N ASP A 59 9.49 -11.00 -0.51
CA ASP A 59 10.32 -9.88 -0.07
C ASP A 59 10.91 -10.17 1.32
N GLY A 60 12.09 -10.81 1.34
CA GLY A 60 12.86 -11.07 2.54
C GLY A 60 13.73 -9.87 2.94
N GLY A 61 13.76 -9.52 4.24
CA GLY A 61 14.62 -8.46 4.75
C GLY A 61 14.16 -7.03 4.48
N ILE A 62 12.94 -6.83 3.96
CA ILE A 62 12.43 -5.51 3.58
C ILE A 62 11.25 -5.10 4.44
N SER A 63 11.26 -3.85 4.95
CA SER A 63 10.19 -3.30 5.76
C SER A 63 8.85 -3.21 5.02
N GLY A 64 7.75 -3.48 5.73
CA GLY A 64 6.38 -3.27 5.22
C GLY A 64 5.95 -1.80 5.11
N GLY A 65 6.81 -0.85 5.49
CA GLY A 65 6.55 0.59 5.41
C GLY A 65 6.91 1.23 4.07
N THR A 66 7.36 0.47 3.08
CA THR A 66 7.62 0.96 1.72
C THR A 66 6.93 0.08 0.70
N LEU A 67 6.51 0.66 -0.43
CA LEU A 67 6.02 -0.06 -1.60
C LEU A 67 7.15 -0.42 -2.60
N GLU A 68 8.36 0.11 -2.37
CA GLU A 68 9.55 -0.12 -3.19
C GLU A 68 10.19 -1.48 -2.87
N ARG A 69 9.46 -2.56 -3.17
CA ARG A 69 9.85 -3.95 -2.90
C ARG A 69 9.84 -4.75 -4.19
N PRO A 70 10.92 -5.49 -4.53
CA PRO A 70 11.04 -6.22 -5.79
C PRO A 70 9.90 -7.22 -6.03
N GLY A 71 9.59 -8.09 -5.05
CA GLY A 71 8.52 -9.08 -5.16
C GLY A 71 7.14 -8.44 -5.29
N LEU A 72 6.88 -7.35 -4.58
CA LEU A 72 5.63 -6.59 -4.71
C LEU A 72 5.52 -5.93 -6.09
N LYS A 73 6.60 -5.34 -6.59
CA LYS A 73 6.60 -4.70 -7.93
C LYS A 73 6.33 -5.72 -9.03
N GLN A 74 6.95 -6.90 -8.94
CA GLN A 74 6.69 -7.98 -9.88
C GLN A 74 5.23 -8.42 -9.82
N LEU A 75 4.69 -8.62 -8.61
CA LEU A 75 3.27 -8.98 -8.44
C LEU A 75 2.34 -7.94 -9.07
N LEU A 76 2.61 -6.64 -8.88
CA LEU A 76 1.80 -5.57 -9.47
C LEU A 76 1.89 -5.55 -11.00
N ALA A 77 3.07 -5.77 -11.58
CA ALA A 77 3.23 -5.88 -13.02
C ALA A 77 2.43 -7.07 -13.59
N ASP A 78 2.53 -8.24 -12.95
CA ASP A 78 1.80 -9.44 -13.38
C ASP A 78 0.27 -9.30 -13.21
N ILE A 79 -0.18 -8.47 -12.27
CA ILE A 79 -1.59 -8.07 -12.12
C ILE A 79 -2.02 -7.18 -13.28
N GLU A 80 -1.22 -6.17 -13.64
CA GLU A 80 -1.51 -5.25 -14.76
C GLU A 80 -1.52 -6.00 -16.10
N ASP A 81 -0.65 -7.00 -16.26
CA ASP A 81 -0.61 -7.90 -17.41
C ASP A 81 -1.74 -8.95 -17.42
N GLY A 82 -2.62 -8.93 -16.40
CA GLY A 82 -3.76 -9.84 -16.29
C GLY A 82 -3.36 -11.29 -16.05
N LEU A 83 -2.22 -11.57 -15.43
CA LEU A 83 -1.72 -12.91 -15.15
C LEU A 83 -2.17 -13.47 -13.80
N VAL A 84 -2.74 -12.61 -12.92
CA VAL A 84 -3.19 -12.94 -11.57
C VAL A 84 -4.66 -12.57 -11.41
N ASP A 85 -5.46 -13.48 -10.84
CA ASP A 85 -6.88 -13.25 -10.53
C ASP A 85 -7.13 -13.09 -9.01
N VAL A 86 -6.26 -13.69 -8.18
CA VAL A 86 -6.38 -13.66 -6.72
C VAL A 86 -5.00 -13.44 -6.09
N VAL A 87 -4.89 -12.49 -5.17
CA VAL A 87 -3.70 -12.30 -4.32
C VAL A 87 -4.00 -12.87 -2.94
N VAL A 88 -3.14 -13.78 -2.48
CA VAL A 88 -3.26 -14.45 -1.18
C VAL A 88 -2.06 -14.07 -0.31
N VAL A 89 -2.32 -13.62 0.91
CA VAL A 89 -1.29 -13.31 1.91
C VAL A 89 -1.60 -14.02 3.22
N TYR A 90 -0.57 -14.30 4.01
CA TYR A 90 -0.75 -14.88 5.34
C TYR A 90 -1.49 -13.93 6.28
N LYS A 91 -1.05 -12.65 6.33
CA LYS A 91 -1.68 -11.54 7.09
C LYS A 91 -1.63 -10.26 6.27
N ILE A 92 -2.55 -9.33 6.52
CA ILE A 92 -2.61 -8.02 5.85
C ILE A 92 -1.30 -7.23 6.04
N ASP A 93 -0.68 -7.30 7.22
CA ASP A 93 0.58 -6.61 7.54
C ASP A 93 1.78 -7.13 6.74
N ARG A 94 1.67 -8.31 6.12
CA ARG A 94 2.67 -8.78 5.14
C ARG A 94 2.62 -7.93 3.87
N LEU A 95 1.42 -7.57 3.42
CA LEU A 95 1.26 -6.72 2.25
C LEU A 95 1.63 -5.26 2.57
N SER A 96 1.09 -4.69 3.64
CA SER A 96 1.44 -3.33 4.10
C SER A 96 1.17 -3.15 5.59
N ARG A 97 2.05 -2.41 6.29
CA ARG A 97 1.81 -1.94 7.66
C ARG A 97 1.09 -0.58 7.70
N SER A 98 1.06 0.12 6.58
CA SER A 98 0.35 1.39 6.40
C SER A 98 -1.02 1.13 5.80
N LEU A 99 -2.07 1.56 6.49
CA LEU A 99 -3.44 1.49 5.96
C LEU A 99 -3.57 2.29 4.65
N MET A 100 -2.84 3.40 4.55
CA MET A 100 -2.80 4.25 3.36
C MET A 100 -2.18 3.55 2.15
N ASP A 101 -1.09 2.80 2.35
CA ASP A 101 -0.45 2.07 1.26
C ASP A 101 -1.24 0.81 0.92
N PHE A 102 -1.84 0.15 1.91
CA PHE A 102 -2.78 -0.94 1.69
C PHE A 102 -3.96 -0.48 0.82
N SER A 103 -4.52 0.71 1.08
CA SER A 103 -5.62 1.25 0.26
C SER A 103 -5.23 1.43 -1.21
N LYS A 104 -4.01 1.95 -1.47
CA LYS A 104 -3.50 2.10 -2.85
C LYS A 104 -3.37 0.76 -3.57
N LEU A 105 -2.83 -0.25 -2.87
CA LEU A 105 -2.68 -1.60 -3.44
C LEU A 105 -4.04 -2.22 -3.78
N VAL A 106 -5.01 -2.08 -2.88
CA VAL A 106 -6.35 -2.60 -3.12
C VAL A 106 -7.06 -1.87 -4.26
N GLU A 107 -6.86 -0.55 -4.41
CA GLU A 107 -7.36 0.19 -5.57
C GLU A 107 -6.79 -0.36 -6.89
N VAL A 108 -5.50 -0.75 -6.91
CA VAL A 108 -4.89 -1.41 -8.08
C VAL A 108 -5.52 -2.77 -8.33
N PHE A 109 -5.73 -3.58 -7.28
CA PHE A 109 -6.37 -4.89 -7.39
C PHE A 109 -7.79 -4.77 -7.95
N ASP A 110 -8.59 -3.86 -7.40
CA ASP A 110 -9.97 -3.64 -7.81
C ASP A 110 -10.09 -3.19 -9.27
N ARG A 111 -9.24 -2.26 -9.71
CA ARG A 111 -9.18 -1.79 -11.12
C ARG A 111 -8.87 -2.92 -12.09
N ASN A 112 -8.07 -3.91 -11.68
CA ASN A 112 -7.70 -5.05 -12.50
C ASN A 112 -8.60 -6.27 -12.28
N GLY A 113 -9.68 -6.14 -11.47
CA GLY A 113 -10.59 -7.23 -11.15
C GLY A 113 -9.96 -8.35 -10.34
N VAL A 114 -8.88 -8.06 -9.61
CA VAL A 114 -8.15 -9.02 -8.76
C VAL A 114 -8.73 -9.01 -7.35
N THR A 115 -9.00 -10.18 -6.81
CA THR A 115 -9.47 -10.33 -5.43
C THR A 115 -8.31 -10.51 -4.46
N PHE A 116 -8.50 -10.02 -3.22
CA PHE A 116 -7.50 -10.10 -2.16
C PHE A 116 -7.99 -10.97 -1.01
N VAL A 117 -7.11 -11.82 -0.49
CA VAL A 117 -7.40 -12.76 0.60
C VAL A 117 -6.28 -12.76 1.63
N SER A 118 -6.62 -12.62 2.89
CA SER A 118 -5.76 -12.86 4.05
C SER A 118 -6.18 -14.12 4.78
N VAL A 119 -5.26 -15.07 4.91
CA VAL A 119 -5.57 -16.41 5.43
C VAL A 119 -5.97 -16.38 6.91
N THR A 120 -5.15 -15.72 7.75
CA THR A 120 -5.34 -15.76 9.21
C THR A 120 -6.40 -14.80 9.74
N GLN A 121 -6.71 -13.74 9.00
CA GLN A 121 -7.65 -12.70 9.42
C GLN A 121 -9.06 -12.93 8.84
N SER A 122 -9.30 -14.07 8.16
CA SER A 122 -10.56 -14.38 7.49
C SER A 122 -11.09 -13.24 6.60
N PHE A 123 -10.14 -12.46 6.04
CA PHE A 123 -10.47 -11.33 5.17
C PHE A 123 -10.41 -11.80 3.72
N ASN A 124 -11.56 -11.74 3.05
CA ASN A 124 -11.70 -12.23 1.68
C ASN A 124 -12.65 -11.32 0.90
N THR A 125 -12.11 -10.59 -0.07
CA THR A 125 -12.89 -9.66 -0.91
C THR A 125 -13.80 -10.37 -1.93
N THR A 126 -13.75 -11.69 -2.06
CA THR A 126 -14.73 -12.43 -2.86
C THR A 126 -16.12 -12.41 -2.21
N THR A 127 -16.20 -12.23 -0.89
CA THR A 127 -17.46 -12.19 -0.14
C THR A 127 -17.98 -10.76 0.00
N SER A 128 -19.31 -10.61 0.12
CA SER A 128 -19.94 -9.30 0.36
C SER A 128 -19.48 -8.67 1.68
N MET A 129 -19.29 -9.48 2.75
CA MET A 129 -18.79 -9.00 4.03
C MET A 129 -17.33 -8.54 3.93
N GLY A 130 -16.47 -9.25 3.20
CA GLY A 130 -15.09 -8.83 2.99
C GLY A 130 -15.01 -7.51 2.20
N ARG A 131 -15.83 -7.33 1.18
CA ARG A 131 -15.93 -6.04 0.46
C ARG A 131 -16.44 -4.90 1.35
N LEU A 132 -17.42 -5.16 2.21
CA LEU A 132 -17.88 -4.16 3.18
C LEU A 132 -16.76 -3.76 4.14
N THR A 133 -16.06 -4.73 4.71
CA THR A 133 -14.91 -4.49 5.59
C THR A 133 -13.82 -3.70 4.89
N LEU A 134 -13.53 -4.04 3.63
CA LEU A 134 -12.59 -3.29 2.80
C LEU A 134 -13.02 -1.82 2.64
N ASN A 135 -14.26 -1.56 2.27
CA ASN A 135 -14.78 -0.20 2.10
C ASN A 135 -14.69 0.61 3.39
N ILE A 136 -14.91 -0.01 4.55
CA ILE A 136 -14.73 0.64 5.85
C ILE A 136 -13.26 1.01 6.05
N LEU A 137 -12.31 0.09 5.79
CA LEU A 137 -10.87 0.35 5.90
C LEU A 137 -10.41 1.47 4.95
N LEU A 138 -10.90 1.47 3.71
CA LEU A 138 -10.60 2.52 2.73
C LEU A 138 -11.13 3.89 3.18
N SER A 139 -12.34 3.94 3.76
CA SER A 139 -12.90 5.17 4.33
C SER A 139 -12.07 5.69 5.50
N PHE A 140 -11.58 4.82 6.38
CA PHE A 140 -10.65 5.21 7.45
C PHE A 140 -9.33 5.74 6.89
N ALA A 141 -8.75 5.10 5.89
CA ALA A 141 -7.51 5.57 5.26
C ALA A 141 -7.68 6.96 4.62
N GLN A 142 -8.82 7.20 4.00
CA GLN A 142 -9.17 8.51 3.44
C GLN A 142 -9.31 9.56 4.55
N PHE A 143 -10.02 9.25 5.62
CA PHE A 143 -10.18 10.14 6.78
C PHE A 143 -8.83 10.51 7.40
N GLU A 144 -7.93 9.55 7.62
CA GLU A 144 -6.58 9.82 8.14
C GLU A 144 -5.77 10.76 7.22
N ARG A 145 -5.90 10.60 5.89
CA ARG A 145 -5.27 11.52 4.92
C ARG A 145 -5.80 12.95 5.08
N GLU A 146 -7.10 13.11 5.16
CA GLU A 146 -7.76 14.41 5.27
C GLU A 146 -7.36 15.11 6.57
N VAL A 147 -7.43 14.43 7.72
CA VAL A 147 -7.02 14.96 9.02
C VAL A 147 -5.54 15.34 9.04
N THR A 148 -4.68 14.53 8.43
CA THR A 148 -3.24 14.82 8.35
C THR A 148 -2.99 16.06 7.48
N ALA A 149 -3.64 16.16 6.32
CA ALA A 149 -3.54 17.32 5.44
C ALA A 149 -4.06 18.60 6.11
N GLU A 150 -5.13 18.52 6.90
CA GLU A 150 -5.67 19.63 7.68
C GLU A 150 -4.68 20.10 8.75
N ARG A 151 -4.12 19.18 9.54
CA ARG A 151 -3.08 19.51 10.54
C ARG A 151 -1.86 20.15 9.91
N ILE A 152 -1.43 19.71 8.74
CA ILE A 152 -0.31 20.33 8.01
C ILE A 152 -0.68 21.75 7.58
N ARG A 153 -1.86 21.95 7.00
CA ARG A 153 -2.34 23.28 6.59
C ARG A 153 -2.39 24.25 7.77
N ASP A 154 -2.92 23.82 8.90
CA ASP A 154 -2.99 24.63 10.12
C ASP A 154 -1.60 24.98 10.65
N LYS A 155 -0.68 24.02 10.68
CA LYS A 155 0.72 24.25 11.07
C LYS A 155 1.41 25.26 10.16
N VAL A 156 1.20 25.15 8.84
CA VAL A 156 1.76 26.09 7.85
C VAL A 156 1.14 27.48 8.05
N LYS A 157 -0.18 27.57 8.24
CA LYS A 157 -0.88 28.83 8.51
C LYS A 157 -0.35 29.50 9.78
N ALA A 158 -0.26 28.76 10.88
CA ALA A 158 0.27 29.28 12.15
C ALA A 158 1.74 29.74 12.01
N SER A 159 2.56 29.03 11.24
CA SER A 159 3.95 29.43 10.99
C SER A 159 4.04 30.70 10.16
N ARG A 160 3.19 30.85 9.13
CA ARG A 160 3.09 32.09 8.32
C ARG A 160 2.63 33.28 9.17
N MET A 161 1.68 33.09 10.08
CA MET A 161 1.25 34.15 11.00
C MET A 161 2.37 34.61 11.94
N LYS A 162 3.35 33.77 12.23
CA LYS A 162 4.58 34.11 12.97
C LYS A 162 5.67 34.72 12.08
N GLY A 163 5.36 35.04 10.82
CA GLY A 163 6.31 35.63 9.88
C GLY A 163 7.36 34.65 9.35
N MET A 164 7.13 33.32 9.49
CA MET A 164 8.07 32.34 8.99
C MET A 164 7.85 32.06 7.51
N TRP A 165 8.93 32.02 6.76
CA TRP A 165 8.94 31.56 5.37
C TRP A 165 8.78 30.02 5.33
N MET A 166 7.73 29.56 4.70
CA MET A 166 7.40 28.13 4.65
C MET A 166 7.75 27.48 3.30
N GLY A 167 8.63 28.09 2.53
CA GLY A 167 9.03 27.63 1.21
C GLY A 167 8.26 28.27 0.05
N GLY A 168 8.65 27.92 -1.16
CA GLY A 168 8.16 28.49 -2.40
C GLY A 168 9.22 29.36 -3.08
N TYR A 169 8.82 30.09 -4.14
CA TYR A 169 9.70 31.01 -4.85
C TYR A 169 9.99 32.23 -3.97
N VAL A 170 11.27 32.56 -3.77
CA VAL A 170 11.65 33.76 -3.02
C VAL A 170 11.38 34.97 -3.91
N PRO A 171 10.59 35.97 -3.44
CA PRO A 171 10.33 37.17 -4.22
C PRO A 171 11.61 37.95 -4.51
N LEU A 172 11.69 38.59 -5.67
CA LEU A 172 12.80 39.48 -6.04
C LEU A 172 12.96 40.59 -4.98
N GLY A 173 14.20 40.84 -4.57
CA GLY A 173 14.51 41.83 -3.53
C GLY A 173 14.48 41.26 -2.10
N TYR A 174 14.33 39.96 -1.95
CA TYR A 174 14.38 39.30 -0.65
C TYR A 174 15.29 38.09 -0.66
N ASP A 175 15.91 37.84 0.50
CA ASP A 175 16.64 36.60 0.82
C ASP A 175 15.95 35.85 1.95
N VAL A 176 16.18 34.55 2.07
CA VAL A 176 15.70 33.74 3.20
C VAL A 176 16.83 33.58 4.22
N ARG A 177 16.64 34.16 5.43
CA ARG A 177 17.55 33.96 6.58
C ARG A 177 16.71 33.53 7.78
N ASP A 178 17.15 32.49 8.48
CA ASP A 178 16.47 31.92 9.67
C ASP A 178 14.96 31.69 9.47
N ARG A 179 14.58 31.17 8.31
CA ARG A 179 13.18 30.98 7.90
C ARG A 179 12.35 32.27 7.84
N LYS A 180 12.97 33.41 7.62
CA LYS A 180 12.29 34.70 7.41
C LYS A 180 12.77 35.32 6.10
N LEU A 181 11.86 36.05 5.45
CA LEU A 181 12.25 36.91 4.34
C LEU A 181 12.93 38.15 4.90
N VAL A 182 14.14 38.43 4.47
CA VAL A 182 14.88 39.67 4.76
C VAL A 182 15.15 40.41 3.45
N VAL A 183 15.16 41.74 3.50
CA VAL A 183 15.40 42.56 2.30
C VAL A 183 16.82 42.32 1.79
N ASN A 184 16.97 42.03 0.50
CA ASN A 184 18.24 42.03 -0.21
C ASN A 184 18.49 43.42 -0.74
N GLU A 185 19.41 44.18 -0.12
CA GLU A 185 19.68 45.58 -0.48
C GLU A 185 20.24 45.75 -1.91
N GLN A 186 20.90 44.74 -2.49
CA GLN A 186 21.40 44.79 -3.84
C GLN A 186 20.27 44.78 -4.87
N ASP A 187 19.23 43.98 -4.63
CA ASP A 187 18.10 43.84 -5.55
C ASP A 187 16.95 44.79 -5.22
N ALA A 188 16.86 45.29 -3.98
CA ALA A 188 15.80 46.20 -3.54
C ALA A 188 15.69 47.48 -4.34
N GLY A 189 16.81 48.01 -4.87
CA GLY A 189 16.82 49.14 -5.74
C GLY A 189 16.10 48.94 -7.07
N SER A 190 16.10 47.71 -7.59
CA SER A 190 15.42 47.34 -8.83
C SER A 190 13.90 47.16 -8.64
N VAL A 191 13.49 46.77 -7.44
CA VAL A 191 12.07 46.53 -7.07
C VAL A 191 11.34 47.84 -6.73
N ARG A 192 12.08 48.86 -6.22
CA ARG A 192 11.51 50.17 -5.83
C ARG A 192 11.33 51.16 -6.96
N ARG A 193 11.76 50.84 -8.19
CA ARG A 193 11.53 51.60 -9.41
C ARG A 193 10.22 51.19 -10.09
#